data_b011878cbeed08a35fb04f71e3714567
#
_entry.id   b011878cbeed08a35fb04f71e3714567
#
_cell.length_a   1.000
_cell.length_b   1.000
_cell.length_c   1.000
_cell.angle_alpha   90.00
_cell.angle_beta   90.00
_cell.angle_gamma   90.00
#
_symmetry.space_group_name_H-M   'P 1'
#
loop_
_entity.id
_entity.type
_entity.pdbx_description
1 polymer ?
#
loop_
_entity_poly.entity_id
_entity_poly.type
_entity_poly.pdbx_seq_one_letter_code
_entity_poly.pdbx_strand_id
1 'polypeptide(L)'
;MKFTKMHGCGNDYVVINGVKNNVDLKKEQIAFLCTTHFGIGSEGLLIAMPSKIADFRMRMFNVDGTEAEMCGNGIRCISKFAFEEGIIATKTATVETKAGIKNIELIFNGKEIQGVKVNMGKATFLANPTIEYELNCVSVGNPHAVMIVDDIENFPVHELGPKIENHTGFPNRTNVEFVKIVDRKNVILRVWERGCG
;
A
#
# COMPACT_ATOMS: atom_id res chain seq x y z
N MET A 1 6.28 -23.65 4.44
CA MET A 1 6.74 -22.34 3.90
C MET A 1 6.99 -21.40 5.06
N LYS A 2 8.16 -20.73 5.11
CA LYS A 2 8.46 -19.71 6.14
C LYS A 2 7.87 -18.38 5.71
N PHE A 3 7.23 -17.66 6.61
CA PHE A 3 6.69 -16.32 6.41
C PHE A 3 6.94 -15.44 7.64
N THR A 4 6.81 -14.14 7.46
CA THR A 4 6.81 -13.14 8.54
C THR A 4 5.51 -12.35 8.48
N LYS A 5 4.86 -12.13 9.61
CA LYS A 5 3.69 -11.26 9.72
C LYS A 5 4.17 -9.85 10.02
N MET A 6 3.73 -8.86 9.24
CA MET A 6 4.11 -7.46 9.40
C MET A 6 2.90 -6.55 9.21
N HIS A 7 2.99 -5.32 9.69
CA HIS A 7 1.99 -4.29 9.37
C HIS A 7 2.66 -2.92 9.14
N GLY A 8 2.02 -2.10 8.31
CA GLY A 8 2.35 -0.70 8.13
C GLY A 8 1.09 0.14 8.33
N CYS A 9 1.05 0.97 9.38
CA CYS A 9 -0.11 1.79 9.75
C CYS A 9 -1.41 0.98 9.99
N GLY A 10 -1.29 -0.23 10.53
CA GLY A 10 -2.43 -1.12 10.77
C GLY A 10 -2.70 -2.11 9.64
N ASN A 11 -2.42 -1.75 8.39
CA ASN A 11 -2.58 -2.62 7.23
C ASN A 11 -1.56 -3.76 7.29
N ASP A 12 -2.00 -5.00 7.44
CA ASP A 12 -1.16 -6.15 7.78
C ASP A 12 -0.93 -7.10 6.59
N TYR A 13 0.25 -7.73 6.58
CA TYR A 13 0.69 -8.56 5.48
C TYR A 13 1.35 -9.85 5.94
N VAL A 14 1.17 -10.90 5.16
CA VAL A 14 2.06 -12.06 5.13
C VAL A 14 3.21 -11.75 4.18
N VAL A 15 4.45 -11.84 4.65
CA VAL A 15 5.65 -11.52 3.85
C VAL A 15 6.50 -12.77 3.67
N ILE A 16 6.89 -13.05 2.42
CA ILE A 16 7.64 -14.26 2.04
C ILE A 16 8.93 -13.89 1.32
N ASN A 17 10.00 -14.61 1.64
CA ASN A 17 11.28 -14.52 0.95
C ASN A 17 11.30 -15.43 -0.29
N GLY A 18 10.99 -14.87 -1.44
CA GLY A 18 11.05 -15.55 -2.75
C GLY A 18 12.42 -15.52 -3.41
N VAL A 19 13.42 -14.85 -2.80
CA VAL A 19 14.81 -14.88 -3.25
C VAL A 19 15.47 -16.22 -2.85
N LYS A 20 15.18 -16.66 -1.62
CA LYS A 20 15.74 -17.92 -1.06
C LYS A 20 14.86 -19.15 -1.38
N ASN A 21 13.59 -18.94 -1.72
CA ASN A 21 12.64 -20.02 -1.93
C ASN A 21 11.97 -19.86 -3.30
N ASN A 22 11.75 -20.96 -3.99
CA ASN A 22 10.89 -20.94 -5.17
C ASN A 22 9.43 -20.80 -4.71
N VAL A 23 8.83 -19.63 -4.91
CA VAL A 23 7.46 -19.33 -4.50
C VAL A 23 6.60 -19.22 -5.74
N ASP A 24 5.81 -20.26 -5.99
CA ASP A 24 4.79 -20.31 -7.04
C ASP A 24 3.44 -20.59 -6.39
N LEU A 25 2.69 -19.54 -6.08
CA LEU A 25 1.39 -19.63 -5.44
C LEU A 25 0.30 -19.26 -6.43
N LYS A 26 -0.71 -20.11 -6.53
CA LYS A 26 -1.93 -19.84 -7.29
C LYS A 26 -2.79 -18.82 -6.56
N LYS A 27 -3.67 -18.16 -7.31
CA LYS A 27 -4.60 -17.13 -6.80
C LYS A 27 -5.40 -17.64 -5.59
N GLU A 28 -5.93 -18.86 -5.67
CA GLU A 28 -6.75 -19.48 -4.62
C GLU A 28 -5.93 -19.77 -3.35
N GLN A 29 -4.66 -20.13 -3.51
CA GLN A 29 -3.76 -20.36 -2.38
C GLN A 29 -3.42 -19.06 -1.66
N ILE A 30 -3.21 -17.97 -2.42
CA ILE A 30 -2.98 -16.63 -1.85
C ILE A 30 -4.22 -16.18 -1.08
N ALA A 31 -5.40 -16.28 -1.68
CA ALA A 31 -6.65 -15.92 -1.03
C ALA A 31 -6.87 -16.75 0.26
N PHE A 32 -6.59 -18.06 0.21
CA PHE A 32 -6.66 -18.90 1.41
C PHE A 32 -5.69 -18.45 2.51
N LEU A 33 -4.44 -18.14 2.16
CA LEU A 33 -3.45 -17.64 3.15
C LEU A 33 -3.91 -16.35 3.81
N CYS A 34 -4.58 -15.46 3.08
CA CYS A 34 -5.10 -14.19 3.61
C CYS A 34 -6.38 -14.36 4.42
N THR A 35 -7.09 -15.50 4.30
CA THR A 35 -8.36 -15.73 5.00
C THR A 35 -8.16 -15.78 6.51
N THR A 36 -8.92 -14.96 7.25
CA THR A 36 -8.94 -14.97 8.71
C THR A 36 -9.49 -16.29 9.24
N HIS A 37 -8.94 -16.78 10.33
CA HIS A 37 -9.29 -18.04 11.04
C HIS A 37 -8.88 -19.34 10.33
N PHE A 38 -8.93 -19.43 9.01
CA PHE A 38 -8.61 -20.65 8.27
C PHE A 38 -7.23 -20.63 7.63
N GLY A 39 -6.75 -19.45 7.24
CA GLY A 39 -5.39 -19.19 6.78
C GLY A 39 -4.55 -18.53 7.87
N ILE A 40 -3.58 -17.73 7.43
CA ILE A 40 -2.76 -16.90 8.32
C ILE A 40 -3.55 -15.65 8.74
N GLY A 41 -4.43 -15.17 7.85
CA GLY A 41 -5.20 -13.94 8.02
C GLY A 41 -4.35 -12.70 7.77
N SER A 42 -4.68 -11.91 6.75
CA SER A 42 -4.00 -10.64 6.46
C SER A 42 -4.77 -9.86 5.39
N GLU A 43 -4.49 -8.57 5.29
CA GLU A 43 -5.02 -7.71 4.22
C GLU A 43 -4.26 -7.85 2.90
N GLY A 44 -3.22 -8.67 2.86
CA GLY A 44 -2.50 -9.00 1.64
C GLY A 44 -1.26 -9.84 1.86
N LEU A 45 -0.68 -10.28 0.74
CA LEU A 45 0.55 -11.07 0.71
C LEU A 45 1.63 -10.30 -0.06
N LEU A 46 2.83 -10.26 0.51
CA LEU A 46 4.02 -9.65 -0.11
C LEU A 46 5.08 -10.73 -0.37
N ILE A 47 5.69 -10.72 -1.54
CA ILE A 47 6.79 -11.61 -1.88
C ILE A 47 7.98 -10.79 -2.35
N ALA A 48 9.12 -10.92 -1.66
CA ALA A 48 10.39 -10.37 -2.12
C ALA A 48 11.01 -11.32 -3.13
N MET A 49 11.18 -10.87 -4.37
CA MET A 49 11.69 -11.66 -5.49
C MET A 49 13.01 -11.08 -6.01
N PRO A 50 13.84 -11.88 -6.72
CA PRO A 50 14.96 -11.33 -7.46
C PRO A 50 14.51 -10.34 -8.53
N SER A 51 15.32 -9.32 -8.77
CA SER A 51 15.13 -8.35 -9.88
C SER A 51 16.38 -8.31 -10.77
N LYS A 52 16.18 -7.98 -12.06
CA LYS A 52 17.26 -7.70 -13.01
C LYS A 52 17.53 -6.21 -13.18
N ILE A 53 16.65 -5.36 -12.64
CA ILE A 53 16.64 -3.89 -12.86
C ILE A 53 16.62 -3.08 -11.57
N ALA A 54 16.53 -3.75 -10.41
CA ALA A 54 16.52 -3.15 -9.08
C ALA A 54 17.21 -4.08 -8.09
N ASP A 55 17.39 -3.65 -6.84
CA ASP A 55 18.02 -4.48 -5.80
C ASP A 55 17.15 -5.70 -5.46
N PHE A 56 15.83 -5.55 -5.50
CA PHE A 56 14.86 -6.66 -5.43
C PHE A 56 13.52 -6.23 -6.05
N ARG A 57 12.64 -7.21 -6.25
CA ARG A 57 11.26 -6.98 -6.73
C ARG A 57 10.26 -7.28 -5.63
N MET A 58 9.30 -6.38 -5.44
CA MET A 58 8.10 -6.61 -4.65
C MET A 58 6.97 -7.12 -5.53
N ARG A 59 6.43 -8.30 -5.21
CA ARG A 59 5.10 -8.71 -5.67
C ARG A 59 4.13 -8.54 -4.52
N MET A 60 3.00 -7.93 -4.80
CA MET A 60 1.94 -7.69 -3.83
C MET A 60 0.64 -8.28 -4.32
N PHE A 61 -0.08 -8.95 -3.43
CA PHE A 61 -1.36 -9.55 -3.73
C PHE A 61 -2.42 -9.11 -2.72
N ASN A 62 -3.60 -8.81 -3.23
CA ASN A 62 -4.78 -8.53 -2.43
C ASN A 62 -5.32 -9.81 -1.78
N VAL A 63 -6.27 -9.67 -0.85
CA VAL A 63 -6.92 -10.78 -0.16
C VAL A 63 -7.64 -11.77 -1.09
N ASP A 64 -8.07 -11.33 -2.26
CA ASP A 64 -8.69 -12.17 -3.30
C ASP A 64 -7.68 -12.89 -4.20
N GLY A 65 -6.38 -12.72 -3.94
CA GLY A 65 -5.27 -13.29 -4.70
C GLY A 65 -4.95 -12.56 -6.01
N THR A 66 -5.57 -11.42 -6.30
CA THR A 66 -5.18 -10.59 -7.45
C THR A 66 -3.90 -9.81 -7.15
N GLU A 67 -3.02 -9.69 -8.15
CA GLU A 67 -1.76 -8.96 -7.97
C GLU A 67 -1.98 -7.46 -8.14
N ALA A 68 -1.69 -6.71 -7.07
CA ALA A 68 -1.76 -5.26 -7.04
C ALA A 68 -0.50 -4.60 -7.62
N GLU A 69 -0.64 -3.36 -8.03
CA GLU A 69 0.45 -2.60 -8.65
C GLU A 69 1.47 -2.12 -7.62
N MET A 70 1.00 -1.57 -6.51
CA MET A 70 1.81 -0.95 -5.46
C MET A 70 0.95 -0.62 -4.23
N CYS A 71 1.57 -0.68 -3.05
CA CYS A 71 1.00 -0.16 -1.80
C CYS A 71 2.09 0.50 -0.96
N GLY A 72 1.84 1.72 -0.51
CA GLY A 72 2.77 2.49 0.32
C GLY A 72 3.08 1.82 1.67
N ASN A 73 2.09 1.17 2.29
CA ASN A 73 2.27 0.40 3.52
C ASN A 73 3.09 -0.87 3.25
N GLY A 74 2.73 -1.61 2.19
CA GLY A 74 3.38 -2.85 1.80
C GLY A 74 4.86 -2.68 1.44
N ILE A 75 5.23 -1.64 0.67
CA ILE A 75 6.62 -1.42 0.31
C ILE A 75 7.49 -1.08 1.52
N ARG A 76 6.95 -0.41 2.55
CA ARG A 76 7.70 -0.17 3.79
C ARG A 76 7.94 -1.48 4.57
N CYS A 77 6.93 -2.33 4.67
CA CYS A 77 7.05 -3.64 5.31
C CYS A 77 8.09 -4.51 4.61
N ILE A 78 7.97 -4.69 3.29
CA ILE A 78 8.87 -5.58 2.55
C ILE A 78 10.30 -5.05 2.48
N SER A 79 10.52 -3.73 2.52
CA SER A 79 11.86 -3.14 2.54
C SER A 79 12.58 -3.42 3.86
N LYS A 80 11.89 -3.28 5.00
CA LYS A 80 12.40 -3.68 6.30
C LYS A 80 12.71 -5.18 6.31
N PHE A 81 11.78 -6.00 5.87
CA PHE A 81 11.95 -7.45 5.75
C PHE A 81 13.16 -7.83 4.87
N ALA A 82 13.32 -7.17 3.71
CA ALA A 82 14.43 -7.44 2.80
C ALA A 82 15.80 -7.17 3.43
N PHE A 83 15.91 -6.14 4.27
CA PHE A 83 17.12 -5.87 5.03
C PHE A 83 17.35 -6.92 6.13
N GLU A 84 16.34 -7.24 6.93
CA GLU A 84 16.43 -8.23 8.00
C GLU A 84 16.73 -9.64 7.49
N GLU A 85 16.25 -10.00 6.31
CA GLU A 85 16.54 -11.28 5.64
C GLU A 85 17.85 -11.28 4.81
N GLY A 86 18.58 -10.15 4.76
CA GLY A 86 19.84 -10.00 4.04
C GLY A 86 19.67 -10.02 2.51
N ILE A 87 18.49 -9.66 2.00
CA ILE A 87 18.24 -9.47 0.56
C ILE A 87 18.89 -8.18 0.09
N ILE A 88 18.85 -7.13 0.91
CA ILE A 88 19.60 -5.89 0.74
C ILE A 88 20.50 -5.69 1.95
N ALA A 89 21.66 -5.03 1.73
CA ALA A 89 22.65 -4.79 2.79
C ALA A 89 22.87 -3.30 3.05
N THR A 90 22.25 -2.42 2.27
CA THR A 90 22.47 -0.97 2.32
C THR A 90 21.25 -0.24 2.89
N LYS A 91 21.50 0.95 3.45
CA LYS A 91 20.45 1.82 3.99
C LYS A 91 19.47 2.28 2.92
N THR A 92 19.93 2.43 1.69
CA THR A 92 19.11 2.83 0.53
C THR A 92 19.06 1.69 -0.47
N ALA A 93 17.92 1.49 -1.09
CA ALA A 93 17.74 0.47 -2.12
C ALA A 93 16.67 0.88 -3.14
N THR A 94 16.70 0.19 -4.27
CA THR A 94 15.69 0.28 -5.31
C THR A 94 14.78 -0.95 -5.27
N VAL A 95 13.48 -0.74 -5.42
CA VAL A 95 12.47 -1.80 -5.41
C VAL A 95 11.71 -1.78 -6.72
N GLU A 96 11.79 -2.87 -7.48
CA GLU A 96 10.94 -3.07 -8.66
C GLU A 96 9.50 -3.36 -8.21
N THR A 97 8.54 -2.61 -8.71
CA THR A 97 7.10 -2.82 -8.51
C THR A 97 6.37 -2.79 -9.85
N LYS A 98 5.12 -3.22 -9.92
CA LYS A 98 4.30 -3.04 -11.14
C LYS A 98 4.04 -1.57 -11.48
N ALA A 99 4.14 -0.68 -10.48
CA ALA A 99 4.07 0.79 -10.67
C ALA A 99 5.45 1.43 -10.90
N GLY A 100 6.43 0.67 -11.41
CA GLY A 100 7.79 1.11 -11.68
C GLY A 100 8.74 0.96 -10.49
N ILE A 101 9.98 1.43 -10.69
CA ILE A 101 11.03 1.37 -9.67
C ILE A 101 10.78 2.45 -8.61
N LYS A 102 10.85 2.06 -7.34
CA LYS A 102 10.76 2.97 -6.19
C LYS A 102 12.09 2.99 -5.44
N ASN A 103 12.51 4.17 -5.00
CA ASN A 103 13.67 4.33 -4.14
C ASN A 103 13.21 4.36 -2.68
N ILE A 104 13.89 3.58 -1.84
CA ILE A 104 13.62 3.53 -0.40
C ILE A 104 14.87 3.93 0.39
N GLU A 105 14.64 4.44 1.60
CA GLU A 105 15.66 4.69 2.60
C GLU A 105 15.19 4.15 3.95
N LEU A 106 15.99 3.26 4.55
CA LEU A 106 15.75 2.74 5.88
C LEU A 106 16.20 3.77 6.93
N ILE A 107 15.32 4.10 7.85
CA ILE A 107 15.57 5.02 8.95
C ILE A 107 15.90 4.20 10.19
N PHE A 108 17.12 4.38 10.70
CA PHE A 108 17.62 3.66 11.87
C PHE A 108 17.56 4.52 13.13
N ASN A 109 17.25 3.86 14.25
CA ASN A 109 17.53 4.36 15.59
C ASN A 109 18.47 3.35 16.25
N GLY A 110 19.75 3.71 16.39
CA GLY A 110 20.79 2.76 16.75
C GLY A 110 20.92 1.64 15.71
N LYS A 111 20.65 0.39 16.12
CA LYS A 111 20.68 -0.79 15.24
C LYS A 111 19.29 -1.19 14.70
N GLU A 112 18.23 -0.59 15.19
CA GLU A 112 16.86 -0.96 14.85
C GLU A 112 16.33 -0.07 13.71
N ILE A 113 15.61 -0.69 12.77
CA ILE A 113 14.88 0.04 11.72
C ILE A 113 13.60 0.59 12.34
N GLN A 114 13.55 1.90 12.52
CA GLN A 114 12.41 2.63 13.06
C GLN A 114 11.38 2.97 11.98
N GLY A 115 11.82 3.12 10.74
CA GLY A 115 10.92 3.48 9.64
C GLY A 115 11.56 3.26 8.27
N VAL A 116 10.74 3.45 7.25
CA VAL A 116 11.16 3.40 5.85
C VAL A 116 10.60 4.61 5.13
N LYS A 117 11.47 5.40 4.54
CA LYS A 117 11.11 6.50 3.64
C LYS A 117 11.04 5.94 2.22
N VAL A 118 9.96 6.24 1.52
CA VAL A 118 9.74 5.81 0.13
C VAL A 118 9.54 7.03 -0.75
N ASN A 119 10.29 7.09 -1.85
CA ASN A 119 10.01 8.08 -2.89
C ASN A 119 8.89 7.57 -3.79
N MET A 120 7.68 8.06 -3.56
CA MET A 120 6.50 7.69 -4.33
C MET A 120 6.47 8.31 -5.74
N GLY A 121 7.37 9.23 -6.03
CA GLY A 121 7.37 10.04 -7.25
C GLY A 121 6.58 11.34 -7.09
N LYS A 122 6.31 11.99 -8.20
CA LYS A 122 5.58 13.26 -8.24
C LYS A 122 4.08 12.97 -8.28
N ALA A 123 3.32 13.65 -7.41
CA ALA A 123 1.87 13.65 -7.48
C ALA A 123 1.39 14.29 -8.79
N THR A 124 0.42 13.69 -9.43
CA THR A 124 -0.19 14.17 -10.68
C THR A 124 -1.68 14.36 -10.46
N PHE A 125 -2.18 15.56 -10.78
CA PHE A 125 -3.61 15.80 -10.77
C PHE A 125 -4.28 15.02 -11.91
N LEU A 126 -5.39 14.38 -11.57
CA LEU A 126 -6.23 13.65 -12.51
C LEU A 126 -7.49 14.48 -12.82
N ALA A 127 -8.15 14.18 -13.92
CA ALA A 127 -9.47 14.74 -14.19
C ALA A 127 -10.46 14.25 -13.12
N ASN A 128 -11.24 15.19 -12.57
CA ASN A 128 -12.32 14.82 -11.65
C ASN A 128 -13.46 14.18 -12.47
N PRO A 129 -14.01 13.05 -12.01
CA PRO A 129 -15.20 12.49 -12.65
C PRO A 129 -16.41 13.39 -12.40
N THR A 130 -17.42 13.28 -13.26
CA THR A 130 -18.72 13.90 -13.02
C THR A 130 -19.45 13.09 -11.94
N ILE A 131 -19.50 13.62 -10.74
CA ILE A 131 -20.05 12.99 -9.53
C ILE A 131 -20.65 14.09 -8.66
N GLU A 132 -21.58 13.75 -7.81
CA GLU A 132 -22.27 14.69 -6.90
C GLU A 132 -21.39 15.29 -5.79
N TYR A 133 -20.16 14.80 -5.64
CA TYR A 133 -19.19 15.23 -4.63
C TYR A 133 -18.11 16.13 -5.22
N GLU A 134 -17.71 17.16 -4.48
CA GLU A 134 -16.55 17.97 -4.83
C GLU A 134 -15.25 17.23 -4.44
N LEU A 135 -14.52 16.79 -5.42
CA LEU A 135 -13.31 15.98 -5.25
C LEU A 135 -12.11 16.63 -5.93
N ASN A 136 -10.93 16.37 -5.37
CA ASN A 136 -9.64 16.65 -6.00
C ASN A 136 -8.93 15.31 -6.25
N CYS A 137 -8.92 14.87 -7.51
CA CYS A 137 -8.34 13.59 -7.86
C CYS A 137 -6.85 13.71 -8.15
N VAL A 138 -6.05 12.86 -7.51
CA VAL A 138 -4.59 12.82 -7.66
C VAL A 138 -4.09 11.38 -7.79
N SER A 139 -2.92 11.22 -8.40
CA SER A 139 -2.20 9.94 -8.46
C SER A 139 -0.78 10.10 -7.93
N VAL A 140 -0.36 9.16 -7.11
CA VAL A 140 1.03 8.92 -6.70
C VAL A 140 1.50 7.51 -7.11
N GLY A 141 0.90 7.00 -8.19
CA GLY A 141 1.08 5.64 -8.69
C GLY A 141 -0.17 4.77 -8.49
N ASN A 142 -1.11 5.20 -7.64
CA ASN A 142 -2.46 4.72 -7.47
C ASN A 142 -3.41 5.92 -7.38
N PRO A 143 -4.73 5.74 -7.63
CA PRO A 143 -5.68 6.84 -7.62
C PRO A 143 -6.14 7.19 -6.19
N HIS A 144 -6.30 8.49 -5.97
CA HIS A 144 -6.80 9.09 -4.74
C HIS A 144 -7.85 10.15 -5.05
N ALA A 145 -8.97 10.12 -4.35
CA ALA A 145 -10.04 11.11 -4.41
C ALA A 145 -10.10 11.86 -3.07
N VAL A 146 -9.66 13.10 -3.07
CA VAL A 146 -9.55 13.93 -1.86
C VAL A 146 -10.74 14.86 -1.75
N MET A 147 -11.50 14.73 -0.66
CA MET A 147 -12.62 15.60 -0.28
C MET A 147 -12.19 16.50 0.88
N ILE A 148 -12.34 17.81 0.71
CA ILE A 148 -12.12 18.76 1.81
C ILE A 148 -13.40 18.85 2.64
N VAL A 149 -13.27 18.73 3.96
CA VAL A 149 -14.40 18.72 4.91
C VAL A 149 -14.09 19.58 6.13
N ASP A 150 -15.11 20.17 6.74
CA ASP A 150 -14.97 21.04 7.92
C ASP A 150 -14.98 20.24 9.22
N ASP A 151 -15.88 19.27 9.36
CA ASP A 151 -15.98 18.40 10.54
C ASP A 151 -15.45 17.00 10.23
N ILE A 152 -14.15 16.80 10.44
CA ILE A 152 -13.48 15.51 10.16
C ILE A 152 -13.77 14.45 11.22
N GLU A 153 -14.05 14.85 12.47
CA GLU A 153 -14.24 13.93 13.59
C GLU A 153 -15.54 13.14 13.44
N ASN A 154 -16.62 13.83 13.09
CA ASN A 154 -17.95 13.24 12.94
C ASN A 154 -18.28 12.87 11.48
N PHE A 155 -17.33 13.03 10.56
CA PHE A 155 -17.57 12.79 9.14
C PHE A 155 -17.89 11.31 8.86
N PRO A 156 -18.95 11.00 8.07
CA PRO A 156 -19.43 9.63 7.86
C PRO A 156 -18.56 8.85 6.84
N VAL A 157 -17.28 8.62 7.19
CA VAL A 157 -16.29 7.96 6.33
C VAL A 157 -16.76 6.58 5.87
N HIS A 158 -17.32 5.78 6.78
CA HIS A 158 -17.79 4.42 6.47
C HIS A 158 -19.06 4.38 5.60
N GLU A 159 -19.77 5.50 5.48
CA GLU A 159 -20.94 5.61 4.61
C GLU A 159 -20.54 6.13 3.22
N LEU A 160 -19.75 7.20 3.16
CA LEU A 160 -19.41 7.88 1.90
C LEU A 160 -18.18 7.23 1.21
N GLY A 161 -17.23 6.72 1.98
CA GLY A 161 -16.04 6.06 1.43
C GLY A 161 -16.36 5.00 0.39
N PRO A 162 -17.16 3.96 0.72
CA PRO A 162 -17.53 2.92 -0.24
C PRO A 162 -18.37 3.42 -1.41
N LYS A 163 -19.22 4.46 -1.20
CA LYS A 163 -20.01 5.06 -2.30
C LYS A 163 -19.11 5.73 -3.33
N ILE A 164 -18.10 6.50 -2.88
CA ILE A 164 -17.16 7.17 -3.76
C ILE A 164 -16.20 6.16 -4.39
N GLU A 165 -15.63 5.25 -3.59
CA GLU A 165 -14.72 4.20 -4.10
C GLU A 165 -15.31 3.44 -5.28
N ASN A 166 -16.59 3.03 -5.18
CA ASN A 166 -17.26 2.17 -6.16
C ASN A 166 -18.09 2.97 -7.19
N HIS A 167 -17.99 4.30 -7.21
CA HIS A 167 -18.72 5.11 -8.17
C HIS A 167 -18.25 4.84 -9.61
N THR A 168 -19.16 4.85 -10.56
CA THR A 168 -18.89 4.58 -11.98
C THR A 168 -17.84 5.49 -12.61
N GLY A 169 -17.65 6.69 -12.07
CA GLY A 169 -16.58 7.61 -12.43
C GLY A 169 -15.16 7.12 -12.10
N PHE A 170 -15.03 6.07 -11.27
CA PHE A 170 -13.76 5.43 -10.92
C PHE A 170 -13.75 3.96 -11.38
N PRO A 171 -13.54 3.67 -12.68
CA PRO A 171 -13.66 2.32 -13.22
C PRO A 171 -12.68 1.29 -12.58
N ASN A 172 -11.57 1.76 -12.01
CA ASN A 172 -10.59 0.95 -11.29
C ASN A 172 -10.67 1.17 -9.77
N ARG A 173 -11.78 1.74 -9.28
CA ARG A 173 -11.95 2.20 -7.91
C ARG A 173 -10.89 3.23 -7.50
N THR A 174 -11.00 3.80 -6.29
CA THR A 174 -10.07 4.82 -5.78
C THR A 174 -9.94 4.73 -4.27
N ASN A 175 -8.81 5.19 -3.73
CA ASN A 175 -8.74 5.55 -2.31
C ASN A 175 -9.49 6.86 -2.11
N VAL A 176 -10.10 7.06 -0.96
CA VAL A 176 -10.86 8.27 -0.63
C VAL A 176 -10.31 8.88 0.64
N GLU A 177 -9.83 10.11 0.55
CA GLU A 177 -9.32 10.87 1.68
C GLU A 177 -10.29 11.99 2.03
N PHE A 178 -10.74 12.02 3.27
CA PHE A 178 -11.48 13.13 3.86
C PHE A 178 -10.51 13.99 4.65
N VAL A 179 -10.37 15.26 4.28
CA VAL A 179 -9.28 16.12 4.75
C VAL A 179 -9.83 17.41 5.32
N LYS A 180 -9.49 17.71 6.58
CA LYS A 180 -9.66 19.02 7.19
C LYS A 180 -8.36 19.80 7.11
N ILE A 181 -8.39 20.97 6.48
CA ILE A 181 -7.27 21.89 6.46
C ILE A 181 -7.24 22.65 7.79
N VAL A 182 -6.20 22.45 8.59
CA VAL A 182 -6.00 23.18 9.85
C VAL A 182 -5.29 24.50 9.58
N ASP A 183 -4.19 24.44 8.82
CA ASP A 183 -3.40 25.60 8.37
C ASP A 183 -2.57 25.23 7.13
N ARG A 184 -1.66 26.13 6.71
CA ARG A 184 -0.79 25.90 5.53
C ARG A 184 0.16 24.71 5.63
N LYS A 185 0.41 24.18 6.81
CA LYS A 185 1.37 23.10 7.08
C LYS A 185 0.73 21.83 7.65
N ASN A 186 -0.49 21.95 8.16
CA ASN A 186 -1.14 20.90 8.91
C ASN A 186 -2.53 20.59 8.35
N VAL A 187 -2.79 19.31 8.19
CA VAL A 187 -4.10 18.75 7.85
C VAL A 187 -4.42 17.62 8.81
N ILE A 188 -5.71 17.38 9.03
CA ILE A 188 -6.21 16.17 9.66
C ILE A 188 -6.92 15.38 8.58
N LEU A 189 -6.66 14.08 8.50
CA LEU A 189 -7.28 13.25 7.48
C LEU A 189 -7.80 11.94 8.07
N ARG A 190 -8.88 11.45 7.45
CA ARG A 190 -9.36 10.07 7.60
C ARG A 190 -9.44 9.45 6.21
N VAL A 191 -9.07 8.19 6.11
CA VAL A 191 -8.95 7.48 4.83
C VAL A 191 -9.93 6.32 4.77
N TRP A 192 -10.51 6.13 3.61
CA TRP A 192 -11.14 4.90 3.19
C TRP A 192 -10.24 4.27 2.11
N GLU A 193 -9.50 3.23 2.47
CA GLU A 193 -8.56 2.60 1.54
C GLU A 193 -9.28 1.68 0.54
N ARG A 194 -8.89 1.77 -0.73
CA ARG A 194 -9.42 0.98 -1.83
C ARG A 194 -9.30 -0.52 -1.56
N GLY A 195 -10.44 -1.18 -1.37
CA GLY A 195 -10.55 -2.62 -1.16
C GLY A 195 -10.32 -3.10 0.27
N CYS A 196 -9.99 -2.19 1.21
CA CYS A 196 -9.76 -2.53 2.61
C CYS A 196 -10.72 -1.79 3.56
N GLY A 197 -11.11 -0.58 3.20
CA GLY A 197 -12.03 0.23 4.02
C GLY A 197 -11.36 1.24 4.92
#